data_4f256fb1dd9fc2020cdf27d6370ca2d2
#
_entry.id   4f256fb1dd9fc2020cdf27d6370ca2d2
#
_cell.length_a   1.000
_cell.length_b   1.000
_cell.length_c   1.000
_cell.angle_alpha   90.00
_cell.angle_beta   90.00
_cell.angle_gamma   90.00
#
_symmetry.space_group_name_H-M   'P 1'
#
loop_
_entity.id
_entity.type
_entity.pdbx_description
1 polymer ?
#
loop_
_entity_poly.entity_id
_entity_poly.type
_entity_poly.pdbx_seq_one_letter_code
_entity_poly.pdbx_strand_id
1 'polypeptide(L)'
;MKTIQRFQWIHVLLSILILCVPVLSSSAESAGPEYDPGSLTYELVWADEFDTDGLPDPARWTYNTGGGGWGNGELQRYRAEGNASVENGILTIELREEKKDGKTFYTSARMLTKGLGDWLYCKIEARAKLPSGRGTWPAIWMLPTDRVYGEWPASGEIDIMEHVGYDPDVVVQSLHTKKNNGGSAVTLSTPVPGSREEFHIYGMEWLPDRIVFTIDGEQTHIYEKPETAEGEKVSDVWPFDQRMHLLINLAWGGTWGGREGTDRKCLPAKLEVDYVHVYQSPEIMALTGQ
;
A
#
# COMPACT_ATOMS: atom_id res chain seq x y z
N MET A 1 -40.01 8.46 -96.68
CA MET A 1 -38.54 8.52 -96.59
C MET A 1 -38.16 9.39 -95.40
N LYS A 2 -37.72 8.81 -94.28
CA LYS A 2 -37.25 9.51 -93.13
C LYS A 2 -35.88 8.89 -92.73
N THR A 3 -34.88 9.69 -92.87
CA THR A 3 -33.47 9.35 -92.60
C THR A 3 -33.24 9.32 -91.07
N ILE A 4 -32.76 8.19 -90.57
CA ILE A 4 -32.42 8.04 -89.16
C ILE A 4 -30.93 8.31 -89.03
N GLN A 5 -30.55 9.39 -88.28
CA GLN A 5 -29.16 9.67 -87.85
C GLN A 5 -28.83 8.82 -86.63
N ARG A 6 -27.76 8.05 -86.73
CA ARG A 6 -27.15 7.32 -85.59
C ARG A 6 -26.19 8.24 -84.81
N PHE A 7 -26.46 8.49 -83.54
CA PHE A 7 -25.54 9.10 -82.63
C PHE A 7 -24.64 8.02 -82.05
N GLN A 8 -23.31 8.21 -82.22
CA GLN A 8 -22.30 7.40 -81.54
C GLN A 8 -21.98 8.03 -80.20
N TRP A 9 -22.15 7.24 -79.14
CA TRP A 9 -21.73 7.59 -77.79
C TRP A 9 -20.27 7.16 -77.61
N ILE A 10 -19.35 8.14 -77.38
CA ILE A 10 -17.98 7.87 -76.99
C ILE A 10 -18.00 7.69 -75.48
N HIS A 11 -17.69 6.49 -74.98
CA HIS A 11 -17.47 6.23 -73.58
C HIS A 11 -16.06 6.61 -73.21
N VAL A 12 -15.88 7.69 -72.46
CA VAL A 12 -14.61 8.04 -71.80
C VAL A 12 -14.54 7.27 -70.49
N LEU A 13 -13.72 6.23 -70.42
CA LEU A 13 -13.39 5.52 -69.18
C LEU A 13 -12.38 6.37 -68.40
N LEU A 14 -12.86 7.01 -67.32
CA LEU A 14 -12.04 7.68 -66.34
C LEU A 14 -11.53 6.64 -65.35
N SER A 15 -10.26 6.19 -65.53
CA SER A 15 -9.61 5.29 -64.53
C SER A 15 -9.18 6.10 -63.33
N ILE A 16 -9.92 5.95 -62.23
CA ILE A 16 -9.52 6.50 -60.92
C ILE A 16 -8.48 5.56 -60.34
N LEU A 17 -7.25 6.01 -60.31
CA LEU A 17 -6.12 5.34 -59.62
C LEU A 17 -6.29 5.62 -58.09
N ILE A 18 -6.82 4.67 -57.34
CA ILE A 18 -6.85 4.76 -55.87
C ILE A 18 -5.46 4.41 -55.38
N LEU A 19 -4.69 5.43 -54.99
CA LEU A 19 -3.44 5.25 -54.22
C LEU A 19 -3.83 4.77 -52.83
N CYS A 20 -3.73 3.47 -52.55
CA CYS A 20 -3.70 2.95 -51.20
C CYS A 20 -2.39 3.38 -50.55
N VAL A 21 -2.44 4.44 -49.74
CA VAL A 21 -1.36 4.75 -48.78
C VAL A 21 -1.55 3.77 -47.63
N PRO A 22 -0.57 2.91 -47.32
CA PRO A 22 -0.66 2.09 -46.11
C PRO A 22 -0.61 3.03 -44.90
N VAL A 23 -1.68 3.12 -44.15
CA VAL A 23 -1.66 3.70 -42.81
C VAL A 23 -0.87 2.70 -41.96
N LEU A 24 0.40 3.00 -41.76
CA LEU A 24 1.19 2.37 -40.70
C LEU A 24 0.56 2.78 -39.38
N SER A 25 -0.35 1.96 -38.86
CA SER A 25 -0.71 2.01 -37.46
C SER A 25 0.54 1.56 -36.69
N SER A 26 1.33 2.50 -36.19
CA SER A 26 2.26 2.21 -35.13
C SER A 26 1.40 1.89 -33.90
N SER A 27 1.13 0.62 -33.65
CA SER A 27 0.85 0.17 -32.30
C SER A 27 2.12 0.53 -31.51
N ALA A 28 2.03 1.55 -30.65
CA ALA A 28 3.01 1.73 -29.60
C ALA A 28 2.87 0.46 -28.75
N GLU A 29 3.75 -0.53 -28.98
CA GLU A 29 4.05 -1.56 -28.00
C GLU A 29 4.38 -0.77 -26.73
N SER A 30 3.66 -1.02 -25.65
CA SER A 30 4.04 -0.51 -24.34
C SER A 30 5.46 -1.02 -24.11
N ALA A 31 6.44 -0.12 -24.17
CA ALA A 31 7.80 -0.47 -23.80
C ALA A 31 7.70 -1.09 -22.42
N GLY A 32 8.19 -2.31 -22.27
CA GLY A 32 8.32 -2.97 -20.95
C GLY A 32 9.13 -2.07 -20.00
N PRO A 33 9.26 -2.42 -18.74
CA PRO A 33 10.02 -1.62 -17.79
C PRO A 33 11.43 -1.37 -18.34
N GLU A 34 11.96 -0.15 -18.12
CA GLU A 34 13.33 0.23 -18.56
C GLU A 34 14.42 -0.50 -17.75
N TYR A 35 14.07 -1.49 -16.94
CA TYR A 35 14.93 -2.28 -16.09
C TYR A 35 14.43 -3.73 -16.00
N ASP A 36 15.33 -4.66 -15.63
CA ASP A 36 14.98 -6.05 -15.32
C ASP A 36 14.78 -6.22 -13.81
N PRO A 37 13.54 -6.43 -13.32
CA PRO A 37 13.28 -6.60 -11.89
C PRO A 37 14.10 -7.75 -11.26
N GLY A 38 14.43 -8.78 -12.01
CA GLY A 38 15.23 -9.92 -11.53
C GLY A 38 16.72 -9.63 -11.36
N SER A 39 17.21 -8.48 -11.87
CA SER A 39 18.62 -8.08 -11.79
C SER A 39 18.88 -6.92 -10.81
N LEU A 40 17.85 -6.41 -10.14
CA LEU A 40 17.99 -5.32 -9.19
C LEU A 40 18.84 -5.74 -7.99
N THR A 41 19.72 -4.83 -7.56
CA THR A 41 20.44 -4.93 -6.29
C THR A 41 19.78 -4.03 -5.25
N TYR A 42 19.95 -4.33 -3.98
CA TYR A 42 19.33 -3.58 -2.89
C TYR A 42 20.35 -3.22 -1.83
N GLU A 43 20.36 -1.94 -1.44
CA GLU A 43 21.16 -1.42 -0.34
C GLU A 43 20.23 -1.06 0.83
N LEU A 44 20.63 -1.44 2.05
CA LEU A 44 19.93 -1.05 3.27
C LEU A 44 20.12 0.45 3.50
N VAL A 45 19.04 1.24 3.41
CA VAL A 45 19.09 2.70 3.54
C VAL A 45 18.52 3.20 4.87
N TRP A 46 17.71 2.39 5.53
CA TRP A 46 17.15 2.69 6.85
C TRP A 46 16.79 1.39 7.57
N ALA A 47 17.02 1.35 8.88
CA ALA A 47 16.62 0.21 9.71
C ALA A 47 16.30 0.66 11.13
N ASP A 48 15.44 -0.09 11.80
CA ASP A 48 15.30 -0.09 13.25
C ASP A 48 15.25 -1.55 13.73
N GLU A 49 16.29 -1.94 14.48
CA GLU A 49 16.45 -3.25 15.12
C GLU A 49 15.89 -3.24 16.55
N PHE A 50 15.38 -2.10 17.00
CA PHE A 50 14.89 -1.90 18.36
C PHE A 50 15.86 -2.33 19.47
N ASP A 51 17.17 -2.16 19.24
CA ASP A 51 18.26 -2.61 20.15
C ASP A 51 18.36 -1.87 21.48
N THR A 52 17.70 -0.71 21.59
CA THR A 52 17.79 0.13 22.80
C THR A 52 16.50 0.07 23.59
N ASP A 53 16.53 -0.52 24.77
CA ASP A 53 15.39 -0.59 25.66
C ASP A 53 14.87 0.80 26.06
N GLY A 54 13.55 0.94 26.15
CA GLY A 54 12.87 2.17 26.55
C GLY A 54 11.78 2.61 25.59
N LEU A 55 11.82 3.89 25.20
CA LEU A 55 10.90 4.41 24.18
C LEU A 55 11.48 4.21 22.77
N PRO A 56 10.64 4.03 21.75
CA PRO A 56 11.10 4.07 20.35
C PRO A 56 11.92 5.32 20.03
N ASP A 57 12.97 5.16 19.24
CA ASP A 57 13.93 6.23 18.91
C ASP A 57 13.22 7.43 18.24
N PRO A 58 13.21 8.63 18.86
CA PRO A 58 12.56 9.81 18.29
C PRO A 58 13.26 10.34 17.03
N ALA A 59 14.47 9.86 16.71
CA ALA A 59 15.12 10.16 15.44
C ALA A 59 14.55 9.34 14.27
N ARG A 60 13.81 8.26 14.57
CA ARG A 60 13.19 7.37 13.59
C ARG A 60 11.66 7.43 13.59
N TRP A 61 11.06 7.70 14.76
CA TRP A 61 9.61 7.60 14.95
C TRP A 61 9.01 8.85 15.56
N THR A 62 7.87 9.23 15.02
CA THR A 62 6.95 10.19 15.62
C THR A 62 5.56 9.53 15.78
N TYR A 63 4.56 10.27 16.26
CA TYR A 63 3.27 9.71 16.60
C TYR A 63 2.11 10.54 16.05
N ASN A 64 1.10 9.85 15.52
CA ASN A 64 -0.23 10.43 15.46
C ASN A 64 -0.93 10.22 16.80
N THR A 65 -1.56 11.26 17.33
CA THR A 65 -2.26 11.21 18.62
C THR A 65 -3.70 11.64 18.50
N GLY A 66 -4.55 11.17 19.40
CA GLY A 66 -5.96 11.53 19.45
C GLY A 66 -6.89 10.36 19.27
N GLY A 67 -8.19 10.64 19.27
CA GLY A 67 -9.30 9.71 19.05
C GLY A 67 -10.23 10.27 17.99
N GLY A 68 -11.48 9.80 17.96
CA GLY A 68 -12.50 10.29 17.01
C GLY A 68 -12.76 9.32 15.86
N GLY A 69 -12.27 8.08 15.98
CA GLY A 69 -12.61 6.99 15.05
C GLY A 69 -11.70 6.86 13.85
N TRP A 70 -10.78 7.78 13.62
CA TRP A 70 -9.75 7.71 12.56
C TRP A 70 -10.29 7.39 11.15
N GLY A 71 -11.52 7.82 10.86
CA GLY A 71 -12.21 7.54 9.59
C GLY A 71 -12.95 6.21 9.56
N ASN A 72 -12.64 5.27 10.48
CA ASN A 72 -13.12 3.89 10.48
C ASN A 72 -14.03 3.55 11.67
N GLY A 73 -14.40 4.51 12.52
CA GLY A 73 -15.17 4.25 13.74
C GLY A 73 -14.37 3.52 14.82
N GLU A 74 -13.05 3.60 14.80
CA GLU A 74 -12.14 2.98 15.75
C GLU A 74 -12.37 3.51 17.17
N LEU A 75 -12.19 2.65 18.17
CA LEU A 75 -12.60 2.93 19.56
C LEU A 75 -11.45 3.46 20.43
N GLN A 76 -10.20 3.24 20.05
CA GLN A 76 -9.04 3.67 20.82
C GLN A 76 -8.69 5.15 20.60
N ARG A 77 -7.94 5.65 21.56
CA ARG A 77 -7.18 6.90 21.44
C ARG A 77 -5.71 6.55 21.30
N TYR A 78 -5.06 7.04 20.25
CA TYR A 78 -3.60 6.93 20.10
C TYR A 78 -2.88 7.96 20.95
N ARG A 79 -1.76 7.53 21.56
CA ARG A 79 -0.87 8.31 22.41
C ARG A 79 0.57 8.23 21.94
N ALA A 80 1.34 9.26 22.23
CA ALA A 80 2.79 9.27 22.01
C ALA A 80 3.57 8.53 23.11
N GLU A 81 2.95 8.35 24.28
CA GLU A 81 3.59 7.74 25.43
C GLU A 81 2.71 6.65 26.07
N GLY A 82 3.37 5.66 26.64
CA GLY A 82 2.75 4.63 27.46
C GLY A 82 2.16 3.44 26.70
N ASN A 83 2.03 3.49 25.38
CA ASN A 83 1.48 2.38 24.58
C ASN A 83 2.47 1.81 23.57
N ALA A 84 3.70 2.39 23.46
CA ALA A 84 4.79 1.83 22.68
C ALA A 84 6.03 1.77 23.58
N SER A 85 6.75 0.65 23.56
CA SER A 85 8.00 0.44 24.28
C SER A 85 8.87 -0.56 23.56
N VAL A 86 10.18 -0.43 23.78
CA VAL A 86 11.19 -1.38 23.31
C VAL A 86 11.75 -2.12 24.53
N GLU A 87 11.80 -3.43 24.46
CA GLU A 87 12.40 -4.28 25.47
C GLU A 87 12.99 -5.54 24.83
N ASN A 88 14.26 -5.85 25.14
CA ASN A 88 14.97 -7.03 24.62
C ASN A 88 14.95 -7.15 23.08
N GLY A 89 15.13 -6.04 22.38
CA GLY A 89 15.15 -6.02 20.90
C GLY A 89 13.77 -6.09 20.25
N ILE A 90 12.70 -5.91 21.00
CA ILE A 90 11.33 -5.99 20.46
C ILE A 90 10.58 -4.68 20.74
N LEU A 91 10.06 -4.04 19.69
CA LEU A 91 9.04 -3.02 19.82
C LEU A 91 7.71 -3.69 20.17
N THR A 92 7.06 -3.22 21.22
CA THR A 92 5.68 -3.61 21.58
C THR A 92 4.76 -2.41 21.46
N ILE A 93 3.73 -2.49 20.62
CA ILE A 93 2.57 -1.59 20.66
C ILE A 93 1.46 -2.30 21.43
N GLU A 94 1.10 -1.73 22.58
CA GLU A 94 0.14 -2.32 23.48
C GLU A 94 -1.21 -1.57 23.45
N LEU A 95 -2.26 -2.28 23.10
CA LEU A 95 -3.65 -1.83 23.18
C LEU A 95 -4.19 -2.16 24.57
N ARG A 96 -4.63 -1.12 25.30
CA ARG A 96 -5.09 -1.25 26.68
C ARG A 96 -6.52 -0.76 26.87
N GLU A 97 -7.22 -1.41 27.79
CA GLU A 97 -8.40 -0.84 28.42
C GLU A 97 -7.96 -0.06 29.66
N GLU A 98 -8.39 1.18 29.78
CA GLU A 98 -8.15 2.03 30.93
C GLU A 98 -9.46 2.53 31.53
N LYS A 99 -9.43 2.84 32.83
CA LYS A 99 -10.57 3.42 33.56
C LYS A 99 -10.17 4.76 34.17
N LYS A 100 -10.96 5.78 33.91
CA LYS A 100 -10.81 7.09 34.52
C LYS A 100 -12.19 7.68 34.81
N ASP A 101 -12.39 8.18 36.01
CA ASP A 101 -13.66 8.79 36.45
C ASP A 101 -14.89 7.91 36.19
N GLY A 102 -14.75 6.60 36.44
CA GLY A 102 -15.79 5.59 36.20
C GLY A 102 -16.09 5.27 34.73
N LYS A 103 -15.40 5.87 33.81
CA LYS A 103 -15.53 5.62 32.35
C LYS A 103 -14.42 4.70 31.87
N THR A 104 -14.79 3.77 31.00
CA THR A 104 -13.85 2.92 30.28
C THR A 104 -13.47 3.56 28.96
N PHE A 105 -12.19 3.53 28.60
CA PHE A 105 -11.66 3.97 27.31
C PHE A 105 -10.48 3.07 26.90
N TYR A 106 -10.10 3.14 25.65
CA TYR A 106 -9.03 2.33 25.09
C TYR A 106 -7.90 3.23 24.62
N THR A 107 -6.66 2.76 24.81
CA THR A 107 -5.46 3.47 24.39
C THR A 107 -4.56 2.55 23.58
N SER A 108 -3.85 3.11 22.60
CA SER A 108 -2.89 2.42 21.77
C SER A 108 -1.85 3.41 21.23
N ALA A 109 -0.95 2.95 20.36
CA ALA A 109 -0.02 3.81 19.63
C ALA A 109 -0.20 3.68 18.11
N ARG A 110 0.08 4.78 17.40
CA ARG A 110 0.25 4.86 15.96
C ARG A 110 1.53 5.65 15.69
N MET A 111 2.58 4.90 15.37
CA MET A 111 3.91 5.39 15.07
C MET A 111 4.07 5.64 13.58
N LEU A 112 4.89 6.62 13.19
CA LEU A 112 5.16 6.91 11.78
C LEU A 112 6.55 7.50 11.59
N THR A 113 7.11 7.30 10.39
CA THR A 113 8.43 7.80 10.00
C THR A 113 8.37 9.14 9.28
N LYS A 114 7.23 9.79 9.16
CA LYS A 114 7.03 11.03 8.37
C LYS A 114 8.05 12.11 8.72
N GLY A 115 8.84 12.53 7.72
CA GLY A 115 9.90 13.53 7.87
C GLY A 115 11.17 13.02 8.54
N LEU A 116 11.21 11.72 8.92
CA LEU A 116 12.36 11.03 9.53
C LEU A 116 12.82 9.86 8.64
N GLY A 117 11.93 9.35 7.79
CA GLY A 117 12.16 8.31 6.81
C GLY A 117 11.00 8.32 5.81
N ASP A 118 11.25 8.93 4.66
CA ASP A 118 10.28 9.06 3.56
C ASP A 118 10.96 8.58 2.27
N TRP A 119 10.37 7.60 1.61
CA TRP A 119 10.99 6.96 0.45
C TRP A 119 10.08 7.05 -0.79
N LEU A 120 10.69 7.13 -1.95
CA LEU A 120 10.07 6.85 -3.23
C LEU A 120 10.77 5.62 -3.79
N TYR A 121 10.02 4.56 -4.08
CA TYR A 121 10.49 3.26 -4.52
C TYR A 121 11.49 2.62 -3.54
N CYS A 122 11.04 1.59 -2.87
CA CYS A 122 11.83 0.90 -1.88
C CYS A 122 11.33 -0.55 -1.71
N LYS A 123 12.17 -1.37 -1.10
CA LYS A 123 11.78 -2.65 -0.54
C LYS A 123 11.69 -2.49 0.98
N ILE A 124 10.59 -2.93 1.58
CA ILE A 124 10.38 -2.91 3.04
C ILE A 124 10.22 -4.35 3.52
N GLU A 125 10.83 -4.66 4.64
CA GLU A 125 10.65 -5.88 5.39
C GLU A 125 10.41 -5.50 6.86
N ALA A 126 9.28 -5.93 7.41
CA ALA A 126 8.97 -5.79 8.84
C ALA A 126 8.69 -7.16 9.43
N ARG A 127 9.48 -7.57 10.42
CA ARG A 127 9.28 -8.83 11.12
C ARG A 127 8.44 -8.60 12.35
N ALA A 128 7.22 -9.17 12.36
CA ALA A 128 6.25 -8.90 13.40
C ALA A 128 5.45 -10.13 13.80
N LYS A 129 4.97 -10.13 15.06
CA LYS A 129 4.00 -11.09 15.60
C LYS A 129 2.71 -10.34 15.92
N LEU A 130 1.59 -10.85 15.40
CA LEU A 130 0.31 -10.16 15.40
C LEU A 130 -0.45 -10.36 16.71
N PRO A 131 -1.31 -9.42 17.12
CA PRO A 131 -2.18 -9.59 18.27
C PRO A 131 -3.28 -10.61 18.00
N SER A 132 -3.74 -11.26 19.04
CA SER A 132 -4.93 -12.11 18.98
C SER A 132 -6.15 -11.43 19.64
N GLY A 133 -7.34 -11.90 19.25
CA GLY A 133 -8.62 -11.51 19.89
C GLY A 133 -9.47 -10.57 19.05
N ARG A 134 -10.79 -10.85 19.06
CA ARG A 134 -11.77 -10.09 18.29
C ARG A 134 -11.77 -8.61 18.67
N GLY A 135 -11.64 -7.77 17.66
CA GLY A 135 -11.60 -6.33 17.80
C GLY A 135 -10.21 -5.74 17.58
N THR A 136 -9.13 -6.55 17.66
CA THR A 136 -7.78 -6.06 17.26
C THR A 136 -7.69 -5.86 15.77
N TRP A 137 -6.98 -4.78 15.38
CA TRP A 137 -6.71 -4.44 13.98
C TRP A 137 -5.32 -3.79 13.90
N PRO A 138 -4.25 -4.60 13.84
CA PRO A 138 -2.90 -4.12 13.58
C PRO A 138 -2.72 -3.79 12.11
N ALA A 139 -1.84 -2.82 11.82
CA ALA A 139 -1.42 -2.49 10.48
C ALA A 139 0.05 -2.03 10.41
N ILE A 140 0.73 -2.45 9.33
CA ILE A 140 2.02 -1.95 8.85
C ILE A 140 1.77 -1.47 7.43
N TRP A 141 1.88 -0.17 7.18
CA TRP A 141 1.34 0.45 5.98
C TRP A 141 2.02 1.77 5.65
N MET A 142 1.73 2.35 4.49
CA MET A 142 2.33 3.60 4.04
C MET A 142 1.29 4.61 3.59
N LEU A 143 1.57 5.88 3.87
CA LEU A 143 0.85 7.03 3.37
C LEU A 143 1.77 8.01 2.64
N PRO A 144 1.24 8.76 1.65
CA PRO A 144 2.01 9.78 0.96
C PRO A 144 2.44 10.89 1.91
N THR A 145 3.71 11.30 1.81
CA THR A 145 4.27 12.35 2.66
C THR A 145 3.74 13.72 2.25
N ASP A 146 3.72 14.03 0.95
CA ASP A 146 3.39 15.34 0.41
C ASP A 146 1.98 15.46 -0.16
N ARG A 147 1.26 14.35 -0.33
CA ARG A 147 -0.12 14.27 -0.86
C ARG A 147 -0.28 15.02 -2.19
N VAL A 148 0.62 14.75 -3.14
CA VAL A 148 0.74 15.46 -4.43
C VAL A 148 -0.57 15.48 -5.22
N TYR A 149 -1.40 14.42 -5.10
CA TYR A 149 -2.67 14.29 -5.82
C TYR A 149 -3.89 14.66 -4.98
N GLY A 150 -3.70 15.15 -3.75
CA GLY A 150 -4.75 15.57 -2.82
C GLY A 150 -4.92 14.64 -1.62
N GLU A 151 -5.98 14.90 -0.86
CA GLU A 151 -6.30 14.11 0.33
C GLU A 151 -6.67 12.67 -0.02
N TRP A 152 -6.64 11.82 1.01
CA TRP A 152 -7.05 10.43 0.89
C TRP A 152 -8.44 10.29 0.21
N PRO A 153 -8.60 9.36 -0.75
CA PRO A 153 -7.65 8.37 -1.20
C PRO A 153 -6.84 8.77 -2.45
N ALA A 154 -6.90 10.03 -2.89
CA ALA A 154 -6.36 10.49 -4.17
C ALA A 154 -4.83 10.33 -4.29
N SER A 155 -4.10 10.45 -3.19
CA SER A 155 -2.64 10.27 -3.15
C SER A 155 -2.19 8.85 -2.79
N GLY A 156 -3.12 7.91 -2.66
CA GLY A 156 -2.82 6.50 -2.44
C GLY A 156 -2.57 6.11 -0.99
N GLU A 157 -2.52 4.78 -0.78
CA GLU A 157 -2.15 4.09 0.45
C GLU A 157 -1.68 2.68 0.08
N ILE A 158 -0.64 2.19 0.75
CA ILE A 158 -0.11 0.84 0.56
C ILE A 158 -0.15 0.13 1.91
N ASP A 159 -0.94 -0.94 2.02
CA ASP A 159 -1.04 -1.75 3.23
C ASP A 159 -0.19 -3.00 3.08
N ILE A 160 0.99 -2.99 3.72
CA ILE A 160 1.95 -4.10 3.65
C ILE A 160 1.44 -5.29 4.46
N MET A 161 0.82 -5.03 5.60
CA MET A 161 0.20 -6.01 6.47
C MET A 161 -0.97 -5.38 7.21
N GLU A 162 -2.14 -5.96 7.06
CA GLU A 162 -3.27 -5.75 7.95
C GLU A 162 -3.82 -7.09 8.45
N HIS A 163 -4.37 -7.09 9.65
CA HIS A 163 -5.00 -8.25 10.24
C HIS A 163 -6.20 -7.85 11.10
N VAL A 164 -7.19 -8.71 11.21
CA VAL A 164 -8.33 -8.52 12.12
C VAL A 164 -8.50 -9.74 13.03
N GLY A 165 -8.56 -9.49 14.32
CA GLY A 165 -8.53 -10.56 15.31
C GLY A 165 -9.75 -11.51 15.33
N TYR A 166 -10.79 -11.26 14.53
CA TYR A 166 -11.90 -12.20 14.33
C TYR A 166 -11.64 -13.20 13.20
N ASP A 167 -10.67 -12.93 12.31
CA ASP A 167 -10.26 -13.81 11.22
C ASP A 167 -8.79 -14.22 11.44
N PRO A 168 -8.57 -15.13 12.40
CA PRO A 168 -7.22 -15.51 12.79
C PRO A 168 -6.47 -16.16 11.64
N ASP A 169 -5.14 -15.94 11.62
CA ASP A 169 -4.21 -16.52 10.64
C ASP A 169 -4.47 -16.06 9.19
N VAL A 170 -5.17 -14.93 8.99
CA VAL A 170 -5.33 -14.29 7.69
C VAL A 170 -4.69 -12.91 7.73
N VAL A 171 -3.78 -12.66 6.81
CA VAL A 171 -3.17 -11.35 6.57
C VAL A 171 -3.72 -10.78 5.28
N VAL A 172 -4.01 -9.49 5.32
CA VAL A 172 -4.56 -8.74 4.19
C VAL A 172 -3.51 -7.73 3.73
N GLN A 173 -3.29 -7.67 2.43
CA GLN A 173 -2.41 -6.71 1.76
C GLN A 173 -3.24 -5.93 0.75
N SER A 174 -3.17 -4.59 0.77
CA SER A 174 -4.08 -3.75 -0.01
C SER A 174 -3.39 -2.55 -0.64
N LEU A 175 -4.02 -2.05 -1.72
CA LEU A 175 -3.68 -0.77 -2.33
C LEU A 175 -4.95 0.06 -2.47
N HIS A 176 -4.89 1.28 -1.95
CA HIS A 176 -5.95 2.26 -2.10
C HIS A 176 -5.54 3.34 -3.09
N THR A 177 -6.44 3.63 -4.03
CA THR A 177 -6.29 4.69 -5.02
C THR A 177 -7.58 5.50 -5.09
N LYS A 178 -7.59 6.60 -5.81
CA LYS A 178 -8.82 7.37 -6.00
C LYS A 178 -9.92 6.54 -6.68
N LYS A 179 -9.55 5.66 -7.60
CA LYS A 179 -10.50 4.79 -8.32
C LYS A 179 -10.97 3.62 -7.45
N ASN A 180 -10.04 3.00 -6.71
CA ASN A 180 -10.31 1.81 -5.92
C ASN A 180 -9.85 2.04 -4.48
N ASN A 181 -10.80 2.17 -3.55
CA ASN A 181 -10.50 2.42 -2.14
C ASN A 181 -11.58 1.87 -1.21
N GLY A 182 -11.32 1.82 0.08
CA GLY A 182 -12.23 1.25 1.06
C GLY A 182 -12.65 -0.16 0.67
N GLY A 183 -13.93 -0.44 0.63
CA GLY A 183 -14.47 -1.75 0.25
C GLY A 183 -14.23 -2.18 -1.20
N SER A 184 -13.69 -1.30 -2.06
CA SER A 184 -13.30 -1.59 -3.45
C SER A 184 -11.79 -1.52 -3.68
N ALA A 185 -10.98 -1.44 -2.63
CA ALA A 185 -9.52 -1.49 -2.72
C ALA A 185 -9.05 -2.76 -3.43
N VAL A 186 -7.88 -2.68 -4.05
CA VAL A 186 -7.20 -3.89 -4.55
C VAL A 186 -6.65 -4.62 -3.34
N THR A 187 -7.19 -5.77 -3.03
CA THR A 187 -6.94 -6.48 -1.78
C THR A 187 -6.67 -7.97 -2.02
N LEU A 188 -5.64 -8.49 -1.37
CA LEU A 188 -5.37 -9.91 -1.28
C LEU A 188 -5.38 -10.36 0.18
N SER A 189 -6.05 -11.48 0.45
CA SER A 189 -6.03 -12.19 1.74
C SER A 189 -5.19 -13.45 1.62
N THR A 190 -4.19 -13.58 2.48
CA THR A 190 -3.26 -14.72 2.50
C THR A 190 -3.35 -15.44 3.84
N PRO A 191 -3.59 -16.74 3.87
CA PRO A 191 -3.46 -17.53 5.10
C PRO A 191 -2.00 -17.53 5.60
N VAL A 192 -1.80 -17.17 6.87
CA VAL A 192 -0.51 -17.17 7.57
C VAL A 192 -0.68 -17.88 8.90
N PRO A 193 -0.75 -19.23 8.89
CA PRO A 193 -0.91 -19.99 10.13
C PRO A 193 0.21 -19.67 11.13
N GLY A 194 -0.16 -19.41 12.37
CA GLY A 194 0.82 -19.06 13.41
C GLY A 194 1.18 -17.57 13.49
N SER A 195 0.58 -16.71 12.68
CA SER A 195 0.90 -15.27 12.67
C SER A 195 0.75 -14.56 14.02
N ARG A 196 0.01 -15.16 14.96
CA ARG A 196 -0.22 -14.66 16.32
C ARG A 196 0.69 -15.31 17.36
N GLU A 197 1.31 -16.43 17.03
CA GLU A 197 2.18 -17.22 17.89
C GLU A 197 3.65 -17.02 17.57
N GLU A 198 3.98 -16.77 16.30
CA GLU A 198 5.34 -16.66 15.76
C GLU A 198 5.54 -15.33 15.03
N PHE A 199 6.81 -14.95 14.85
CA PHE A 199 7.17 -13.79 14.04
C PHE A 199 7.26 -14.20 12.57
N HIS A 200 6.59 -13.42 11.71
CA HIS A 200 6.66 -13.53 10.25
C HIS A 200 7.23 -12.24 9.66
N ILE A 201 7.79 -12.33 8.46
CA ILE A 201 8.32 -11.17 7.72
C ILE A 201 7.25 -10.72 6.73
N TYR A 202 6.69 -9.55 6.95
CA TYR A 202 5.76 -8.91 6.02
C TYR A 202 6.52 -7.90 5.18
N GLY A 203 6.46 -8.06 3.86
CA GLY A 203 7.28 -7.29 2.96
C GLY A 203 6.56 -6.75 1.75
N MET A 204 7.20 -5.77 1.15
CA MET A 204 6.81 -5.25 -0.15
C MET A 204 8.06 -4.76 -0.90
N GLU A 205 8.02 -4.91 -2.23
CA GLU A 205 8.92 -4.26 -3.18
C GLU A 205 8.10 -3.31 -4.04
N TRP A 206 8.39 -2.02 -3.92
CA TRP A 206 7.68 -0.98 -4.64
C TRP A 206 8.59 -0.36 -5.68
N LEU A 207 8.23 -0.54 -6.96
CA LEU A 207 8.94 -0.15 -8.15
C LEU A 207 8.10 0.86 -8.97
N PRO A 208 8.66 1.53 -9.98
CA PRO A 208 7.93 2.52 -10.79
C PRO A 208 6.70 1.99 -11.51
N ASP A 209 6.69 0.70 -11.83
CA ASP A 209 5.66 0.04 -12.65
C ASP A 209 4.90 -1.07 -11.91
N ARG A 210 5.30 -1.42 -10.67
CA ARG A 210 4.65 -2.50 -9.90
C ARG A 210 4.89 -2.38 -8.41
N ILE A 211 4.02 -3.04 -7.65
CA ILE A 211 4.21 -3.32 -6.23
C ILE A 211 4.07 -4.83 -6.03
N VAL A 212 5.10 -5.45 -5.45
CA VAL A 212 5.14 -6.87 -5.14
C VAL A 212 5.04 -7.02 -3.63
N PHE A 213 4.05 -7.76 -3.16
CA PHE A 213 3.92 -8.08 -1.74
C PHE A 213 4.52 -9.44 -1.44
N THR A 214 5.11 -9.59 -0.25
CA THR A 214 5.71 -10.83 0.21
C THR A 214 5.33 -11.15 1.65
N ILE A 215 5.33 -12.44 1.99
CA ILE A 215 5.28 -12.94 3.37
C ILE A 215 6.35 -14.02 3.50
N ASP A 216 7.24 -13.89 4.48
CA ASP A 216 8.40 -14.77 4.69
C ASP A 216 9.29 -14.95 3.45
N GLY A 217 9.40 -13.87 2.66
CA GLY A 217 10.16 -13.86 1.42
C GLY A 217 9.45 -14.46 0.21
N GLU A 218 8.32 -15.12 0.40
CA GLU A 218 7.52 -15.67 -0.68
C GLU A 218 6.55 -14.61 -1.24
N GLN A 219 6.51 -14.47 -2.55
CA GLN A 219 5.61 -13.55 -3.21
C GLN A 219 4.15 -13.97 -3.02
N THR A 220 3.34 -13.08 -2.48
CA THR A 220 1.90 -13.28 -2.32
C THR A 220 1.11 -12.63 -3.45
N HIS A 221 1.51 -11.44 -3.88
CA HIS A 221 0.80 -10.69 -4.91
C HIS A 221 1.73 -9.76 -5.69
N ILE A 222 1.40 -9.54 -6.98
CA ILE A 222 1.95 -8.45 -7.80
C ILE A 222 0.80 -7.58 -8.26
N TYR A 223 0.94 -6.28 -8.05
CA TYR A 223 0.06 -5.28 -8.63
C TYR A 223 0.87 -4.46 -9.65
N GLU A 224 0.61 -4.70 -10.92
CA GLU A 224 1.23 -3.95 -12.02
C GLU A 224 0.50 -2.64 -12.24
N LYS A 225 1.24 -1.60 -12.60
CA LYS A 225 0.70 -0.29 -12.96
C LYS A 225 -0.30 -0.46 -14.10
N PRO A 226 -1.60 -0.16 -13.88
CA PRO A 226 -2.60 -0.40 -14.89
C PRO A 226 -2.50 0.60 -16.05
N GLU A 227 -2.87 0.15 -17.25
CA GLU A 227 -3.16 1.07 -18.34
C GLU A 227 -4.36 1.95 -17.98
N THR A 228 -4.33 3.21 -18.40
CA THR A 228 -5.41 4.15 -18.19
C THR A 228 -6.37 4.17 -19.36
N ALA A 229 -7.68 4.25 -19.09
CA ALA A 229 -8.67 4.48 -20.12
C ALA A 229 -8.56 5.91 -20.68
N GLU A 230 -9.10 6.14 -21.87
CA GLU A 230 -9.11 7.48 -22.47
C GLU A 230 -9.81 8.50 -21.53
N GLY A 231 -9.10 9.58 -21.20
CA GLY A 231 -9.57 10.62 -20.30
C GLY A 231 -9.38 10.33 -18.79
N GLU A 232 -8.91 9.14 -18.43
CA GLU A 232 -8.56 8.80 -17.06
C GLU A 232 -7.16 9.32 -16.69
N LYS A 233 -6.99 9.87 -15.49
CA LYS A 233 -5.67 10.29 -15.02
C LYS A 233 -4.90 9.09 -14.47
N VAL A 234 -3.63 8.97 -14.81
CA VAL A 234 -2.74 7.94 -14.25
C VAL A 234 -2.79 7.95 -12.72
N SER A 235 -2.76 9.12 -12.09
CA SER A 235 -2.82 9.27 -10.64
C SER A 235 -4.11 8.76 -9.99
N ASP A 236 -5.20 8.62 -10.76
CA ASP A 236 -6.46 8.09 -10.23
C ASP A 236 -6.38 6.56 -9.99
N VAL A 237 -5.47 5.87 -10.67
CA VAL A 237 -5.23 4.42 -10.58
C VAL A 237 -3.84 4.05 -10.09
N TRP A 238 -2.85 4.93 -10.25
CA TRP A 238 -1.45 4.73 -9.84
C TRP A 238 -0.85 6.02 -9.24
N PRO A 239 -1.18 6.37 -7.99
CA PRO A 239 -0.61 7.52 -7.29
C PRO A 239 0.74 7.22 -6.62
N PHE A 240 1.34 6.07 -6.88
CA PHE A 240 2.52 5.52 -6.21
C PHE A 240 3.83 5.97 -6.90
N ASP A 241 3.93 7.26 -7.23
CA ASP A 241 5.10 7.92 -7.82
C ASP A 241 5.51 9.16 -7.03
N GLN A 242 5.25 9.14 -5.72
CA GLN A 242 5.57 10.19 -4.76
C GLN A 242 6.10 9.58 -3.47
N ARG A 243 6.87 10.34 -2.69
CA ARG A 243 7.42 9.83 -1.43
C ARG A 243 6.30 9.44 -0.45
N MET A 244 6.51 8.31 0.19
CA MET A 244 5.63 7.79 1.23
C MET A 244 6.41 7.50 2.50
N HIS A 245 5.73 7.58 3.63
CA HIS A 245 6.25 7.25 4.95
C HIS A 245 5.53 6.03 5.53
N LEU A 246 6.23 5.29 6.37
CA LEU A 246 5.72 4.09 7.03
C LEU A 246 4.91 4.45 8.27
N LEU A 247 3.88 3.65 8.53
CA LEU A 247 3.07 3.69 9.75
C LEU A 247 2.97 2.28 10.34
N ILE A 248 2.97 2.21 11.67
CA ILE A 248 2.70 0.98 12.43
C ILE A 248 1.72 1.33 13.54
N ASN A 249 0.60 0.61 13.62
CA ASN A 249 -0.38 0.84 14.67
C ASN A 249 -1.15 -0.43 15.07
N LEU A 250 -1.83 -0.34 16.20
CA LEU A 250 -2.80 -1.33 16.64
C LEU A 250 -4.11 -0.63 16.95
N ALA A 251 -5.10 -0.77 16.07
CA ALA A 251 -6.44 -0.24 16.25
C ALA A 251 -7.35 -1.20 17.05
N TRP A 252 -8.46 -0.69 17.54
CA TRP A 252 -9.47 -1.43 18.29
C TRP A 252 -10.87 -1.17 17.76
N GLY A 253 -11.59 -2.23 17.40
CA GLY A 253 -12.95 -2.12 16.87
C GLY A 253 -12.98 -1.52 15.48
N GLY A 254 -13.84 -0.53 15.26
CA GLY A 254 -14.04 0.07 13.97
C GLY A 254 -14.90 -0.76 13.02
N THR A 255 -15.07 -0.24 11.80
CA THR A 255 -15.97 -0.85 10.79
C THR A 255 -15.48 -2.20 10.31
N TRP A 256 -14.18 -2.45 10.34
CA TRP A 256 -13.60 -3.73 9.94
C TRP A 256 -13.11 -4.54 11.16
N GLY A 257 -12.17 -4.07 11.96
CA GLY A 257 -11.69 -4.82 13.12
C GLY A 257 -12.80 -5.20 14.11
N GLY A 258 -13.85 -4.37 14.21
CA GLY A 258 -15.01 -4.59 15.08
C GLY A 258 -16.21 -5.26 14.42
N ARG A 259 -16.13 -5.71 13.17
CA ARG A 259 -17.27 -6.27 12.41
C ARG A 259 -17.95 -7.44 13.13
N GLU A 260 -17.19 -8.30 13.78
CA GLU A 260 -17.68 -9.44 14.58
C GLU A 260 -17.75 -9.12 16.09
N GLY A 261 -17.78 -7.81 16.43
CA GLY A 261 -17.73 -7.33 17.80
C GLY A 261 -16.31 -7.31 18.38
N THR A 262 -16.21 -6.89 19.64
CA THR A 262 -14.93 -6.81 20.37
C THR A 262 -14.97 -7.72 21.59
N ASP A 263 -13.88 -8.44 21.87
CA ASP A 263 -13.74 -9.24 23.09
C ASP A 263 -12.70 -8.61 24.04
N ARG A 264 -13.15 -7.83 25.00
CA ARG A 264 -12.28 -7.15 25.98
C ARG A 264 -11.41 -8.10 26.81
N LYS A 265 -11.68 -9.40 26.80
CA LYS A 265 -10.86 -10.39 27.54
C LYS A 265 -9.49 -10.59 26.90
N CYS A 266 -9.30 -10.21 25.63
CA CYS A 266 -8.00 -10.25 24.99
C CYS A 266 -7.10 -9.08 25.37
N LEU A 267 -7.60 -8.07 26.08
CA LEU A 267 -6.83 -6.92 26.50
C LEU A 267 -6.05 -7.16 27.80
N PRO A 268 -4.79 -6.70 27.92
CA PRO A 268 -4.07 -5.94 26.90
C PRO A 268 -3.65 -6.83 25.73
N ALA A 269 -3.78 -6.29 24.50
CA ALA A 269 -3.32 -6.96 23.28
C ALA A 269 -2.05 -6.28 22.75
N LYS A 270 -1.16 -7.05 22.09
CA LYS A 270 0.16 -6.58 21.69
C LYS A 270 0.43 -6.87 20.22
N LEU A 271 0.90 -5.87 19.50
CA LEU A 271 1.63 -6.02 18.25
C LEU A 271 3.11 -5.95 18.59
N GLU A 272 3.86 -7.00 18.30
CA GLU A 272 5.30 -7.09 18.57
C GLU A 272 6.05 -7.02 17.25
N VAL A 273 7.08 -6.15 17.16
CA VAL A 273 7.91 -5.97 15.95
C VAL A 273 9.37 -6.15 16.34
N ASP A 274 10.03 -7.06 15.65
CA ASP A 274 11.43 -7.43 15.85
C ASP A 274 12.36 -6.44 15.12
N TYR A 275 12.07 -6.17 13.85
CA TYR A 275 12.81 -5.18 13.08
C TYR A 275 11.95 -4.58 11.97
N VAL A 276 12.42 -3.45 11.46
CA VAL A 276 11.95 -2.85 10.20
C VAL A 276 13.17 -2.47 9.37
N HIS A 277 13.26 -3.02 8.16
CA HIS A 277 14.32 -2.73 7.19
C HIS A 277 13.73 -2.07 5.94
N VAL A 278 14.41 -1.04 5.45
CA VAL A 278 14.08 -0.38 4.19
C VAL A 278 15.31 -0.38 3.29
N TYR A 279 15.13 -0.89 2.10
CA TYR A 279 16.17 -0.98 1.07
C TYR A 279 15.77 -0.14 -0.13
N GLN A 280 16.75 0.41 -0.84
CA GLN A 280 16.56 1.03 -2.15
C GLN A 280 17.51 0.41 -3.16
N SER A 281 17.08 0.37 -4.43
CA SER A 281 17.91 -0.10 -5.54
C SER A 281 18.64 1.08 -6.17
N PRO A 282 20.00 1.07 -6.23
CA PRO A 282 20.77 2.08 -6.96
C PRO A 282 20.35 2.21 -8.41
N GLU A 283 19.96 1.12 -9.06
CA GLU A 283 19.50 1.10 -10.44
C GLU A 283 18.20 1.90 -10.60
N ILE A 284 17.25 1.70 -9.70
CA ILE A 284 15.96 2.43 -9.69
C ILE A 284 16.18 3.91 -9.35
N MET A 285 17.05 4.20 -8.38
CA MET A 285 17.38 5.57 -7.99
C MET A 285 18.00 6.35 -9.17
N ALA A 286 18.93 5.72 -9.88
CA ALA A 286 19.53 6.30 -11.08
C ALA A 286 18.52 6.53 -12.20
N LEU A 287 17.63 5.56 -12.44
CA LEU A 287 16.58 5.63 -13.46
C LEU A 287 15.58 6.77 -13.17
N THR A 288 15.24 6.99 -11.91
CA THR A 288 14.23 7.97 -11.49
C THR A 288 14.81 9.33 -11.08
N GLY A 289 16.14 9.49 -11.15
CA GLY A 289 16.83 10.75 -10.88
C GLY A 289 16.83 11.17 -9.40
N GLN A 290 16.86 10.20 -8.51
CA GLN A 290 16.88 10.41 -7.05
C GLN A 290 18.29 10.34 -6.46
#